data_29a5d36f1fbaef7372f414a54c356c8e
#
_entry.id   29a5d36f1fbaef7372f414a54c356c8e
#
_cell.length_a   1.000
_cell.length_b   1.000
_cell.length_c   1.000
_cell.angle_alpha   90.00
_cell.angle_beta   90.00
_cell.angle_gamma   90.00
#
_symmetry.space_group_name_H-M   'P 1'
#
loop_
_entity.id
_entity.type
_entity.pdbx_description
1 polymer ?
#
loop_
_entity_poly.entity_id
_entity_poly.type
_entity_poly.pdbx_seq_one_letter_code
_entity_poly.pdbx_strand_id
1 'polypeptide(L)'
;MEYKIIADGACDLYGENADKIGVQIVPFYVAFEENVYKKEGAEIEVRHFYKEMVENPTVFPKTSMPSVQDYVDVFTPIVKAGEGVLCICITTKFSGSYNSAVNARNMLLEDYPDAKIEVIDSTLNTVEEGIFVREAARMKAAGLSLEESAVSYTH
;
A
#
# COMPACT_ATOMS: atom_id res chain seq x y z
N MET A 1 1.45 18.19 11.80
CA MET A 1 1.91 18.00 10.40
C MET A 1 0.83 17.20 9.67
N GLU A 2 0.46 17.63 8.48
CA GLU A 2 -0.40 16.82 7.60
C GLU A 2 0.35 15.57 7.13
N TYR A 3 -0.37 14.48 6.91
CA TYR A 3 0.22 13.24 6.41
C TYR A 3 -0.74 12.50 5.47
N LYS A 4 -0.21 11.65 4.63
CA LYS A 4 -0.98 10.76 3.73
C LYS A 4 -0.96 9.32 4.25
N ILE A 5 -2.06 8.63 4.05
CA ILE A 5 -2.15 7.20 4.34
C ILE A 5 -1.97 6.45 3.03
N ILE A 6 -1.00 5.55 3.04
CA ILE A 6 -0.65 4.67 1.92
C ILE A 6 -0.87 3.23 2.38
N ALA A 7 -1.41 2.40 1.52
CA ALA A 7 -1.48 0.97 1.76
C ALA A 7 -1.05 0.20 0.52
N ASP A 8 -0.57 -1.02 0.67
CA ASP A 8 -0.39 -1.87 -0.50
C ASP A 8 -1.71 -2.52 -0.94
N GLY A 9 -1.73 -3.06 -2.15
CA GLY A 9 -2.94 -3.60 -2.77
C GLY A 9 -3.53 -4.81 -2.07
N ALA A 10 -2.80 -5.45 -1.14
CA ALA A 10 -3.30 -6.60 -0.40
C ALA A 10 -4.42 -6.26 0.59
N CYS A 11 -4.66 -4.98 0.87
CA CYS A 11 -5.72 -4.52 1.78
C CYS A 11 -7.14 -4.60 1.18
N ASP A 12 -7.30 -5.06 -0.06
CA ASP A 12 -8.59 -5.19 -0.78
C ASP A 12 -9.40 -3.87 -0.90
N LEU A 13 -8.71 -2.72 -0.85
CA LEU A 13 -9.30 -1.40 -1.04
C LEU A 13 -8.87 -0.84 -2.40
N TYR A 14 -9.81 -0.71 -3.34
CA TYR A 14 -9.52 -0.22 -4.68
C TYR A 14 -10.46 0.90 -5.11
N GLY A 15 -9.96 1.79 -5.98
CA GLY A 15 -10.71 2.85 -6.61
C GLY A 15 -11.48 3.69 -5.59
N GLU A 16 -12.76 3.94 -5.84
CA GLU A 16 -13.60 4.79 -4.99
C GLU A 16 -13.62 4.41 -3.49
N ASN A 17 -13.37 3.14 -3.14
CA ASN A 17 -13.37 2.72 -1.74
C ASN A 17 -12.14 3.22 -0.98
N ALA A 18 -10.99 3.30 -1.64
CA ALA A 18 -9.78 3.91 -1.10
C ALA A 18 -9.87 5.44 -1.15
N ASP A 19 -10.31 6.00 -2.28
CA ASP A 19 -10.42 7.45 -2.49
C ASP A 19 -11.33 8.12 -1.47
N LYS A 20 -12.51 7.53 -1.18
CA LYS A 20 -13.49 8.05 -0.21
C LYS A 20 -12.95 8.20 1.21
N ILE A 21 -11.94 7.43 1.56
CA ILE A 21 -11.31 7.48 2.89
C ILE A 21 -9.92 8.13 2.85
N GLY A 22 -9.51 8.67 1.68
CA GLY A 22 -8.25 9.39 1.52
C GLY A 22 -7.01 8.52 1.63
N VAL A 23 -7.11 7.27 1.19
CA VAL A 23 -6.00 6.29 1.15
C VAL A 23 -5.51 6.12 -0.29
N GLN A 24 -4.21 6.19 -0.49
CA GLN A 24 -3.58 5.88 -1.77
C GLN A 24 -3.03 4.45 -1.76
N ILE A 25 -3.31 3.68 -2.82
CA ILE A 25 -2.89 2.29 -2.93
C ILE A 25 -1.63 2.17 -3.79
N VAL A 26 -0.66 1.38 -3.33
CA VAL A 26 0.47 0.90 -4.12
C VAL A 26 0.11 -0.52 -4.58
N PRO A 27 -0.23 -0.72 -5.87
CA PRO A 27 -0.79 -1.97 -6.33
C PRO A 27 0.25 -3.09 -6.38
N PHE A 28 -0.20 -4.32 -6.14
CA PHE A 28 0.53 -5.52 -6.52
C PHE A 28 0.50 -5.69 -8.04
N TYR A 29 1.39 -6.51 -8.54
CA TYR A 29 1.39 -6.96 -9.93
C TYR A 29 0.77 -8.33 -10.03
N VAL A 30 -0.03 -8.55 -11.07
CA VAL A 30 -0.65 -9.83 -11.40
C VAL A 30 -0.33 -10.23 -12.85
N ALA A 31 -0.17 -11.51 -13.11
CA ALA A 31 0.12 -12.05 -14.43
C ALA A 31 -0.63 -13.36 -14.65
N PHE A 32 -1.33 -13.49 -15.79
CA PHE A 32 -1.88 -14.76 -16.30
C PHE A 32 -0.91 -15.42 -17.27
N GLU A 33 -0.11 -14.62 -17.98
CA GLU A 33 0.91 -15.07 -18.91
C GLU A 33 2.30 -14.88 -18.30
N GLU A 34 3.23 -15.73 -18.72
CA GLU A 34 4.60 -15.66 -18.24
C GLU A 34 5.24 -14.30 -18.60
N ASN A 35 5.80 -13.62 -17.59
CA ASN A 35 6.46 -12.33 -17.71
C ASN A 35 5.59 -11.14 -18.17
N VAL A 36 4.25 -11.27 -18.18
CA VAL A 36 3.33 -10.17 -18.49
C VAL A 36 2.64 -9.73 -17.21
N TYR A 37 3.32 -8.91 -16.43
CA TYR A 37 2.80 -8.37 -15.17
C TYR A 37 2.06 -7.05 -15.39
N LYS A 38 0.88 -6.92 -14.78
CA LYS A 38 0.03 -5.71 -14.79
C LYS A 38 -0.26 -5.28 -13.37
N LYS A 39 -0.30 -3.97 -13.14
CA LYS A 39 -0.70 -3.40 -11.85
C LYS A 39 -2.18 -3.63 -11.61
N GLU A 40 -2.50 -4.35 -10.54
CA GLU A 40 -3.87 -4.64 -10.14
C GLU A 40 -4.63 -3.36 -9.78
N GLY A 41 -5.87 -3.24 -10.27
CA GLY A 41 -6.71 -2.06 -10.06
C GLY A 41 -6.33 -0.83 -10.89
N ALA A 42 -5.14 -0.81 -11.52
CA ALA A 42 -4.66 0.29 -12.37
C ALA A 42 -4.55 -0.11 -13.86
N GLU A 43 -3.87 -1.22 -14.16
CA GLU A 43 -3.68 -1.71 -15.54
C GLU A 43 -4.59 -2.90 -15.86
N ILE A 44 -5.14 -3.56 -14.84
CA ILE A 44 -6.16 -4.59 -14.96
C ILE A 44 -7.23 -4.35 -13.91
N GLU A 45 -8.48 -4.21 -14.34
CA GLU A 45 -9.60 -4.07 -13.42
C GLU A 45 -9.79 -5.36 -12.59
N VAL A 46 -10.07 -5.21 -11.29
CA VAL A 46 -10.26 -6.33 -10.35
C VAL A 46 -11.35 -7.29 -10.84
N ARG A 47 -12.47 -6.78 -11.35
CA ARG A 47 -13.54 -7.62 -11.91
C ARG A 47 -13.10 -8.41 -13.15
N HIS A 48 -12.27 -7.80 -14.00
CA HIS A 48 -11.71 -8.47 -15.17
C HIS A 48 -10.75 -9.59 -14.75
N PHE A 49 -9.90 -9.32 -13.76
CA PHE A 49 -9.00 -10.32 -13.20
C PHE A 49 -9.74 -11.57 -12.70
N TYR A 50 -10.82 -11.40 -11.90
CA TYR A 50 -11.62 -12.53 -11.43
C TYR A 50 -12.38 -13.24 -12.54
N LYS A 51 -12.87 -12.51 -13.53
CA LYS A 51 -13.54 -13.10 -14.71
C LYS A 51 -12.57 -13.98 -15.48
N GLU A 52 -11.36 -13.52 -15.71
CA GLU A 52 -10.29 -14.28 -16.38
C GLU A 52 -9.99 -15.60 -15.64
N MET A 53 -9.93 -15.58 -14.31
CA MET A 53 -9.73 -16.78 -13.49
C MET A 53 -10.89 -17.79 -13.65
N VAL A 54 -12.12 -17.31 -13.72
CA VAL A 54 -13.32 -18.18 -13.89
C VAL A 54 -13.37 -18.77 -15.29
N GLU A 55 -13.05 -17.99 -16.32
CA GLU A 55 -13.08 -18.41 -17.72
C GLU A 55 -11.91 -19.36 -18.07
N ASN A 56 -10.81 -19.27 -17.35
CA ASN A 56 -9.59 -20.07 -17.57
C ASN A 56 -9.17 -20.83 -16.29
N PRO A 57 -9.96 -21.79 -15.81
CA PRO A 57 -9.78 -22.42 -14.50
C PRO A 57 -8.49 -23.26 -14.37
N THR A 58 -7.78 -23.50 -15.46
CA THR A 58 -6.50 -24.21 -15.48
C THR A 58 -5.30 -23.27 -15.48
N VAL A 59 -5.54 -21.96 -15.62
CA VAL A 59 -4.49 -20.94 -15.59
C VAL A 59 -4.43 -20.33 -14.20
N PHE A 60 -3.30 -20.52 -13.52
CA PHE A 60 -3.08 -19.98 -12.18
C PHE A 60 -2.32 -18.66 -12.29
N PRO A 61 -2.95 -17.52 -11.95
CA PRO A 61 -2.25 -16.24 -11.99
C PRO A 61 -1.09 -16.21 -11.00
N LYS A 62 -0.03 -15.52 -11.39
CA LYS A 62 1.11 -15.21 -10.53
C LYS A 62 0.99 -13.79 -10.02
N THR A 63 1.57 -13.53 -8.85
CA THR A 63 1.63 -12.18 -8.27
C THR A 63 3.06 -11.78 -7.99
N SER A 64 3.32 -10.48 -7.99
CA SER A 64 4.56 -9.90 -7.52
C SER A 64 4.26 -8.70 -6.63
N MET A 65 5.06 -8.54 -5.58
CA MET A 65 4.93 -7.39 -4.68
C MET A 65 5.31 -6.08 -5.39
N PRO A 66 4.87 -4.93 -4.87
CA PRO A 66 5.35 -3.63 -5.32
C PRO A 66 6.87 -3.52 -5.15
N SER A 67 7.52 -2.92 -6.13
CA SER A 67 8.95 -2.66 -6.08
C SER A 67 9.29 -1.50 -5.14
N VAL A 68 10.57 -1.36 -4.79
CA VAL A 68 11.07 -0.18 -4.06
C VAL A 68 10.74 1.11 -4.83
N GLN A 69 10.88 1.07 -6.16
CA GLN A 69 10.61 2.23 -7.01
C GLN A 69 9.13 2.64 -6.98
N ASP A 70 8.19 1.69 -6.94
CA ASP A 70 6.76 2.01 -6.83
C ASP A 70 6.47 2.82 -5.55
N TYR A 71 7.11 2.46 -4.43
CA TYR A 71 6.98 3.22 -3.18
C TYR A 71 7.70 4.58 -3.24
N VAL A 72 8.89 4.65 -3.84
CA VAL A 72 9.61 5.93 -4.04
C VAL A 72 8.75 6.88 -4.87
N ASP A 73 8.13 6.41 -5.94
CA ASP A 73 7.28 7.23 -6.81
C ASP A 73 6.05 7.79 -6.07
N VAL A 74 5.50 7.02 -5.13
CA VAL A 74 4.35 7.45 -4.31
C VAL A 74 4.78 8.37 -3.16
N PHE A 75 5.87 8.07 -2.46
CA PHE A 75 6.30 8.84 -1.29
C PHE A 75 6.92 10.19 -1.66
N THR A 76 7.67 10.25 -2.77
CA THR A 76 8.41 11.44 -3.17
C THR A 76 7.55 12.70 -3.27
N PRO A 77 6.40 12.73 -3.96
CA PRO A 77 5.58 13.94 -4.05
C PRO A 77 5.03 14.38 -2.69
N ILE A 78 4.73 13.44 -1.78
CA ILE A 78 4.23 13.72 -0.43
C ILE A 78 5.32 14.40 0.40
N VAL A 79 6.51 13.81 0.41
CA VAL A 79 7.68 14.34 1.12
C VAL A 79 8.07 15.73 0.60
N LYS A 80 8.07 15.92 -0.73
CA LYS A 80 8.35 17.23 -1.35
C LYS A 80 7.31 18.30 -0.98
N ALA A 81 6.07 17.90 -0.72
CA ALA A 81 5.03 18.80 -0.23
C ALA A 81 5.16 19.13 1.27
N GLY A 82 6.13 18.54 1.98
CA GLY A 82 6.31 18.71 3.42
C GLY A 82 5.28 17.95 4.26
N GLU A 83 4.60 16.97 3.66
CA GLU A 83 3.65 16.11 4.34
C GLU A 83 4.31 14.80 4.81
N GLY A 84 3.77 14.20 5.87
CA GLY A 84 4.21 12.89 6.35
C GLY A 84 3.57 11.74 5.58
N VAL A 85 4.12 10.54 5.74
CA VAL A 85 3.62 9.28 5.16
C VAL A 85 3.36 8.28 6.29
N LEU A 86 2.15 7.71 6.32
CA LEU A 86 1.83 6.49 7.08
C LEU A 86 1.56 5.38 6.05
N CYS A 87 2.51 4.47 5.89
CA CYS A 87 2.40 3.34 4.97
C CYS A 87 2.09 2.06 5.73
N ILE A 88 1.00 1.40 5.39
CA ILE A 88 0.57 0.13 5.98
C ILE A 88 0.72 -0.96 4.92
N CYS A 89 1.41 -2.03 5.27
CA CYS A 89 1.72 -3.13 4.36
C CYS A 89 1.19 -4.46 4.90
N ILE A 90 0.91 -5.37 3.98
CA ILE A 90 0.63 -6.78 4.28
C ILE A 90 1.74 -7.37 5.17
N THR A 91 1.38 -8.38 5.96
CA THR A 91 2.31 -9.09 6.84
C THR A 91 3.58 -9.56 6.12
N THR A 92 4.72 -9.33 6.76
CA THR A 92 6.04 -9.80 6.30
C THR A 92 6.14 -11.32 6.19
N LYS A 93 5.20 -12.06 6.77
CA LYS A 93 5.12 -13.52 6.64
C LYS A 93 4.66 -13.97 5.25
N PHE A 94 3.98 -13.11 4.50
CA PHE A 94 3.45 -13.43 3.15
C PHE A 94 4.15 -12.70 2.03
N SER A 95 4.65 -11.48 2.28
CA SER A 95 5.20 -10.63 1.23
C SER A 95 6.41 -9.82 1.70
N GLY A 96 7.28 -9.49 0.76
CA GLY A 96 8.35 -8.52 0.96
C GLY A 96 7.93 -7.06 0.77
N SER A 97 6.64 -6.78 0.58
CA SER A 97 6.08 -5.44 0.35
C SER A 97 6.52 -4.42 1.41
N TYR A 98 6.42 -4.78 2.69
CA TYR A 98 6.94 -4.00 3.80
C TYR A 98 8.43 -3.64 3.64
N ASN A 99 9.27 -4.61 3.26
CA ASN A 99 10.70 -4.36 3.07
C ASN A 99 10.95 -3.42 1.88
N SER A 100 10.16 -3.51 0.81
CA SER A 100 10.23 -2.57 -0.32
C SER A 100 9.90 -1.15 0.15
N ALA A 101 8.85 -0.97 0.94
CA ALA A 101 8.46 0.33 1.51
C ALA A 101 9.52 0.90 2.47
N VAL A 102 10.10 0.05 3.33
CA VAL A 102 11.20 0.45 4.24
C VAL A 102 12.43 0.89 3.45
N ASN A 103 12.80 0.18 2.40
CA ASN A 103 13.92 0.55 1.54
C ASN A 103 13.65 1.88 0.82
N ALA A 104 12.43 2.09 0.31
CA ALA A 104 12.03 3.37 -0.29
C ALA A 104 12.14 4.53 0.71
N ARG A 105 11.65 4.32 1.95
CA ARG A 105 11.81 5.29 3.04
C ARG A 105 13.28 5.63 3.26
N ASN A 106 14.14 4.63 3.40
CA ASN A 106 15.56 4.84 3.69
C ASN A 106 16.25 5.62 2.56
N MET A 107 15.94 5.30 1.30
CA MET A 107 16.46 6.06 0.14
C MET A 107 16.01 7.53 0.19
N LEU A 108 14.74 7.80 0.50
CA LEU A 108 14.23 9.17 0.55
C LEU A 108 14.81 9.95 1.73
N LEU A 109 15.13 9.32 2.85
CA LEU A 109 15.76 9.97 4.00
C LEU A 109 17.21 10.41 3.72
N GLU A 110 17.89 9.86 2.70
CA GLU A 110 19.20 10.36 2.25
C GLU A 110 19.08 11.76 1.65
N ASP A 111 18.03 12.02 0.87
CA ASP A 111 17.78 13.31 0.21
C ASP A 111 16.91 14.26 1.07
N TYR A 112 16.06 13.71 1.94
CA TYR A 112 15.09 14.43 2.77
C TYR A 112 15.18 13.96 4.23
N PRO A 113 16.26 14.30 4.96
CA PRO A 113 16.53 13.74 6.31
C PRO A 113 15.46 14.08 7.36
N ASP A 114 14.72 15.18 7.16
CA ASP A 114 13.64 15.61 8.06
C ASP A 114 12.27 15.03 7.71
N ALA A 115 12.17 14.23 6.63
CA ALA A 115 10.91 13.63 6.21
C ALA A 115 10.37 12.66 7.27
N LYS A 116 9.06 12.68 7.47
CA LYS A 116 8.37 11.80 8.41
C LYS A 116 7.68 10.69 7.61
N ILE A 117 8.26 9.51 7.64
CA ILE A 117 7.75 8.34 6.92
C ILE A 117 7.71 7.16 7.89
N GLU A 118 6.51 6.76 8.27
CA GLU A 118 6.25 5.59 9.09
C GLU A 118 5.77 4.44 8.20
N VAL A 119 6.41 3.28 8.33
CA VAL A 119 6.03 2.06 7.60
C VAL A 119 5.67 0.99 8.61
N ILE A 120 4.45 0.47 8.49
CA ILE A 120 3.86 -0.48 9.44
C ILE A 120 3.70 -1.86 8.76
N ASP A 121 4.23 -2.91 9.37
CA ASP A 121 3.81 -4.29 9.10
C ASP A 121 2.47 -4.49 9.81
N SER A 122 1.38 -4.61 9.06
CA SER A 122 0.06 -4.80 9.65
C SER A 122 -0.06 -6.11 10.43
N THR A 123 0.82 -7.07 10.15
CA THR A 123 0.72 -8.48 10.58
C THR A 123 -0.53 -9.20 10.08
N LEU A 124 -1.28 -8.56 9.20
CA LEU A 124 -2.57 -8.96 8.65
C LEU A 124 -2.48 -9.09 7.12
N ASN A 125 -3.58 -9.50 6.51
CA ASN A 125 -3.73 -9.59 5.05
C ASN A 125 -5.20 -9.38 4.64
N THR A 126 -5.42 -9.11 3.35
CA THR A 126 -6.76 -9.02 2.75
C THR A 126 -7.71 -8.09 3.51
N VAL A 127 -8.93 -8.52 3.75
CA VAL A 127 -9.98 -7.74 4.43
C VAL A 127 -9.56 -7.25 5.82
N GLU A 128 -8.81 -8.06 6.58
CA GLU A 128 -8.34 -7.66 7.93
C GLU A 128 -7.36 -6.49 7.85
N GLU A 129 -6.45 -6.51 6.88
CA GLU A 129 -5.58 -5.36 6.59
C GLU A 129 -6.41 -4.15 6.15
N GLY A 130 -7.42 -4.36 5.30
CA GLY A 130 -8.32 -3.28 4.88
C GLY A 130 -9.10 -2.64 6.03
N ILE A 131 -9.49 -3.41 7.04
CA ILE A 131 -10.09 -2.87 8.27
C ILE A 131 -9.07 -2.01 9.02
N PHE A 132 -7.83 -2.47 9.10
CA PHE A 132 -6.72 -1.78 9.76
C PHE A 132 -6.42 -0.43 9.07
N VAL A 133 -6.40 -0.42 7.73
CA VAL A 133 -6.23 0.81 6.93
C VAL A 133 -7.40 1.79 7.11
N ARG A 134 -8.64 1.29 7.19
CA ARG A 134 -9.82 2.12 7.48
C ARG A 134 -9.74 2.75 8.87
N GLU A 135 -9.21 2.04 9.85
CA GLU A 135 -9.01 2.58 11.19
C GLU A 135 -7.96 3.70 11.18
N ALA A 136 -6.87 3.59 10.39
CA ALA A 136 -5.92 4.68 10.20
C ALA A 136 -6.60 5.94 9.63
N ALA A 137 -7.46 5.75 8.62
CA ALA A 137 -8.22 6.86 8.04
C ALA A 137 -9.16 7.51 9.08
N ARG A 138 -9.81 6.70 9.92
CA ARG A 138 -10.67 7.18 11.00
C ARG A 138 -9.88 7.96 12.06
N MET A 139 -8.71 7.48 12.48
CA MET A 139 -7.83 8.16 13.43
C MET A 139 -7.36 9.50 12.88
N LYS A 140 -6.92 9.54 11.63
CA LYS A 140 -6.56 10.79 10.96
C LYS A 140 -7.73 11.77 10.90
N ALA A 141 -8.93 11.31 10.53
CA ALA A 141 -10.14 12.14 10.51
C ALA A 141 -10.54 12.65 11.91
N ALA A 142 -10.20 11.93 12.96
CA ALA A 142 -10.37 12.35 14.35
C ALA A 142 -9.26 13.33 14.83
N GLY A 143 -8.29 13.67 13.98
CA GLY A 143 -7.24 14.65 14.26
C GLY A 143 -5.99 14.11 14.92
N LEU A 144 -5.79 12.77 14.95
CA LEU A 144 -4.55 12.19 15.46
C LEU A 144 -3.38 12.55 14.54
N SER A 145 -2.23 12.81 15.14
CA SER A 145 -0.97 13.01 14.43
C SER A 145 -0.46 11.72 13.79
N LEU A 146 0.53 11.85 12.90
CA LEU A 146 1.21 10.70 12.30
C LEU A 146 1.79 9.78 13.37
N GLU A 147 2.48 10.35 14.35
CA GLU A 147 3.13 9.63 15.44
C GLU A 147 2.12 8.89 16.32
N GLU A 148 1.01 9.56 16.70
CA GLU A 148 -0.07 8.93 17.49
C GLU A 148 -0.74 7.79 16.72
N SER A 149 -0.97 7.97 15.43
CA SER A 149 -1.53 6.94 14.57
C SER A 149 -0.57 5.75 14.43
N ALA A 150 0.72 5.99 14.18
CA ALA A 150 1.72 4.93 14.04
C ALA A 150 1.89 4.11 15.33
N VAL A 151 1.96 4.78 16.50
CA VAL A 151 2.10 4.11 17.81
C VAL A 151 0.90 3.21 18.12
N SER A 152 -0.31 3.59 17.71
CA SER A 152 -1.52 2.78 17.91
C SER A 152 -1.45 1.41 17.21
N TYR A 153 -0.56 1.23 16.24
CA TYR A 153 -0.36 -0.03 15.50
C TYR A 153 0.79 -0.89 16.02
N THR A 154 1.64 -0.34 16.89
CA THR A 154 2.80 -1.05 17.42
C THR A 154 2.61 -1.58 18.84
N HIS A 155 1.47 -1.32 19.44
CA HIS A 155 1.04 -1.75 20.77
C HIS A 155 -0.32 -2.44 20.74
#